data_92da8ff431c42bf57871faad5c155698
#
_entry.id   92da8ff431c42bf57871faad5c155698
#
_cell.length_a   1.000
_cell.length_b   1.000
_cell.length_c   1.000
_cell.angle_alpha   90.00
_cell.angle_beta   90.00
_cell.angle_gamma   90.00
#
_symmetry.space_group_name_H-M   'P 1'
#
loop_
_entity.id
_entity.type
_entity.pdbx_description
1 polymer ?
#
loop_
_entity_poly.entity_id
_entity_poly.type
_entity_poly.pdbx_seq_one_letter_code
_entity_poly.pdbx_strand_id
1 'polypeptide(L)'
;MKMYFPEIYLDELVYSWFGRFAVRSGYINSQLLQFLYCKRSDTPIKEFIGNLNTEARECIDNTYPLRELVLKHTMYPQYARFIPLEQRKNALYKLCHENCDMHHLFAVLPRCEKEQYLKYCPICSREDRQKYAETYWHRKHQIRNMRICPKHKCRLRDSGVPAKSMSLYSFVTAEEVIPGIEESLSVDDPLQIAFAEYAEHVFDSPVDFVRDIPISAILYHGMKDTEYMKSTGNSRYMTCLLYT
;
A
#
# COMPACT_ATOMS: atom_id res chain seq x y z
N MET A 1 10.95 -1.94 -28.07
CA MET A 1 9.55 -1.42 -28.19
C MET A 1 9.35 -0.34 -27.16
N LYS A 2 8.99 0.91 -27.51
CA LYS A 2 8.73 1.93 -26.51
C LYS A 2 7.39 1.62 -25.84
N MET A 3 7.41 1.22 -24.59
CA MET A 3 6.20 1.09 -23.80
C MET A 3 5.81 2.45 -23.25
N TYR A 4 4.55 2.79 -23.42
CA TYR A 4 3.99 4.03 -22.89
C TYR A 4 3.12 3.70 -21.67
N PHE A 5 3.66 3.95 -20.48
CA PHE A 5 2.87 3.87 -19.25
C PHE A 5 1.93 5.07 -19.15
N PRO A 6 0.68 4.88 -18.70
CA PRO A 6 -0.22 6.00 -18.45
C PRO A 6 0.30 6.87 -17.32
N GLU A 7 -0.17 8.12 -17.25
CA GLU A 7 0.10 8.97 -16.09
C GLU A 7 -0.41 8.29 -14.80
N ILE A 8 0.43 8.31 -13.75
CA ILE A 8 0.05 7.77 -12.45
C ILE A 8 -0.76 8.82 -11.68
N TYR A 9 -1.87 8.41 -11.07
CA TYR A 9 -2.75 9.32 -10.36
C TYR A 9 -2.27 9.57 -8.93
N LEU A 10 -2.75 10.67 -8.34
CA LEU A 10 -2.42 11.01 -6.96
C LEU A 10 -2.91 9.91 -6.01
N ASP A 11 -2.02 9.46 -5.10
CA ASP A 11 -2.28 8.38 -4.14
C ASP A 11 -2.66 7.02 -4.79
N GLU A 12 -2.37 6.83 -6.06
CA GLU A 12 -2.61 5.55 -6.74
C GLU A 12 -1.58 4.50 -6.31
N LEU A 13 -2.04 3.27 -6.01
CA LEU A 13 -1.14 2.12 -5.83
C LEU A 13 -0.46 1.76 -7.16
N VAL A 14 0.81 1.41 -7.11
CA VAL A 14 1.55 0.91 -8.28
C VAL A 14 0.87 -0.32 -8.91
N TYR A 15 0.25 -1.18 -8.10
CA TYR A 15 -0.57 -2.29 -8.57
C TYR A 15 -1.73 -1.82 -9.48
N SER A 16 -2.41 -0.75 -9.08
CA SER A 16 -3.48 -0.10 -9.85
C SER A 16 -2.95 0.44 -11.18
N TRP A 17 -1.81 1.12 -11.12
CA TRP A 17 -1.16 1.70 -12.29
C TRP A 17 -0.77 0.63 -13.32
N PHE A 18 -0.23 -0.51 -12.89
CA PHE A 18 0.06 -1.65 -13.75
C PHE A 18 -1.23 -2.27 -14.33
N GLY A 19 -2.30 -2.35 -13.54
CA GLY A 19 -3.60 -2.80 -14.03
C GLY A 19 -4.16 -1.90 -15.13
N ARG A 20 -4.10 -0.58 -14.95
CA ARG A 20 -4.51 0.39 -15.97
C ARG A 20 -3.63 0.32 -17.22
N PHE A 21 -2.34 0.12 -17.05
CA PHE A 21 -1.44 -0.13 -18.17
C PHE A 21 -1.82 -1.41 -18.93
N ALA A 22 -2.19 -2.49 -18.23
CA ALA A 22 -2.66 -3.73 -18.85
C ALA A 22 -3.87 -3.49 -19.77
N VAL A 23 -4.89 -2.82 -19.23
CA VAL A 23 -6.12 -2.51 -19.97
C VAL A 23 -5.84 -1.63 -21.18
N ARG A 24 -5.05 -0.57 -21.01
CA ARG A 24 -4.78 0.40 -22.09
C ARG A 24 -3.83 -0.11 -23.17
N SER A 25 -2.90 -0.99 -22.81
CA SER A 25 -1.96 -1.58 -23.76
C SER A 25 -2.57 -2.69 -24.63
N GLY A 26 -3.70 -3.25 -24.23
CA GLY A 26 -4.31 -4.40 -24.88
C GLY A 26 -3.51 -5.71 -24.71
N TYR A 27 -2.50 -5.72 -23.85
CA TYR A 27 -1.77 -6.97 -23.55
C TYR A 27 -2.66 -7.95 -22.81
N ILE A 28 -2.58 -9.21 -23.22
CA ILE A 28 -3.12 -10.31 -22.43
C ILE A 28 -2.32 -10.39 -21.11
N ASN A 29 -3.00 -10.63 -19.99
CA ASN A 29 -2.38 -10.68 -18.67
C ASN A 29 -1.08 -11.50 -18.62
N SER A 30 -1.03 -12.67 -19.28
CA SER A 30 0.17 -13.51 -19.33
C SER A 30 1.37 -12.83 -20.02
N GLN A 31 1.12 -12.06 -21.07
CA GLN A 31 2.17 -11.32 -21.78
C GLN A 31 2.69 -10.17 -20.93
N LEU A 32 1.78 -9.45 -20.26
CA LEU A 32 2.15 -8.37 -19.36
C LEU A 32 2.94 -8.87 -18.16
N LEU A 33 2.53 -9.97 -17.54
CA LEU A 33 3.26 -10.57 -16.42
C LEU A 33 4.66 -11.04 -16.87
N GLN A 34 4.77 -11.61 -18.03
CA GLN A 34 6.07 -12.01 -18.61
C GLN A 34 6.96 -10.80 -18.91
N PHE A 35 6.36 -9.67 -19.30
CA PHE A 35 7.09 -8.43 -19.52
C PHE A 35 7.54 -7.80 -18.21
N LEU A 36 6.66 -7.73 -17.18
CA LEU A 36 6.98 -7.05 -15.94
C LEU A 36 7.90 -7.86 -15.03
N TYR A 37 7.68 -9.16 -14.91
CA TYR A 37 8.30 -9.98 -13.87
C TYR A 37 9.33 -10.98 -14.40
N CYS A 38 10.27 -11.35 -13.52
CA CYS A 38 11.37 -12.26 -13.86
C CYS A 38 10.92 -13.70 -14.08
N LYS A 39 9.90 -14.15 -13.36
CA LYS A 39 9.41 -15.52 -13.40
C LYS A 39 7.93 -15.55 -13.75
N ARG A 40 7.53 -16.55 -14.52
CA ARG A 40 6.10 -16.78 -14.82
C ARG A 40 5.25 -17.07 -13.60
N SER A 41 5.87 -17.54 -12.51
CA SER A 41 5.21 -17.78 -11.21
C SER A 41 5.09 -16.54 -10.35
N ASP A 42 5.73 -15.42 -10.72
CA ASP A 42 5.62 -14.20 -9.95
C ASP A 42 4.20 -13.64 -10.11
N THR A 43 3.57 -13.40 -8.99
CA THR A 43 2.23 -12.82 -8.93
C THR A 43 2.31 -11.33 -8.67
N PRO A 44 1.35 -10.54 -9.19
CA PRO A 44 1.29 -9.13 -8.86
C PRO A 44 1.18 -8.90 -7.36
N ILE A 45 2.12 -8.15 -6.81
CA ILE A 45 2.12 -7.76 -5.39
C ILE A 45 1.37 -6.44 -5.27
N LYS A 46 0.35 -6.40 -4.40
CA LYS A 46 -0.52 -5.21 -4.31
C LYS A 46 0.10 -4.10 -3.48
N GLU A 47 0.88 -4.45 -2.47
CA GLU A 47 1.50 -3.48 -1.56
C GLU A 47 2.81 -2.88 -2.08
N PHE A 48 3.49 -3.56 -3.02
CA PHE A 48 4.83 -3.19 -3.51
C PHE A 48 4.93 -3.36 -5.03
N ILE A 49 6.09 -2.99 -5.59
CA ILE A 49 6.34 -3.09 -7.04
C ILE A 49 6.45 -4.56 -7.52
N GLY A 50 6.96 -5.45 -6.69
CA GLY A 50 7.27 -6.83 -7.06
C GLY A 50 8.66 -7.01 -7.70
N ASN A 51 8.93 -8.22 -8.16
CA ASN A 51 10.22 -8.61 -8.73
C ASN A 51 10.28 -8.29 -10.22
N LEU A 52 10.46 -7.04 -10.57
CA LEU A 52 10.56 -6.59 -11.96
C LEU A 52 11.79 -7.20 -12.64
N ASN A 53 11.65 -7.56 -13.92
CA ASN A 53 12.80 -7.85 -14.75
C ASN A 53 13.57 -6.58 -15.10
N THR A 54 14.79 -6.72 -15.61
CA THR A 54 15.69 -5.59 -15.87
C THR A 54 15.12 -4.60 -16.88
N GLU A 55 14.56 -5.09 -17.98
CA GLU A 55 14.00 -4.25 -19.05
C GLU A 55 12.78 -3.45 -18.57
N ALA A 56 11.88 -4.09 -17.83
CA ALA A 56 10.72 -3.41 -17.24
C ALA A 56 11.15 -2.37 -16.21
N ARG A 57 12.14 -2.69 -15.38
CA ARG A 57 12.70 -1.79 -14.38
C ARG A 57 13.25 -0.53 -15.01
N GLU A 58 14.09 -0.67 -16.03
CA GLU A 58 14.66 0.46 -16.78
C GLU A 58 13.59 1.28 -17.50
N CYS A 59 12.62 0.62 -18.11
CA CYS A 59 11.51 1.28 -18.79
C CYS A 59 10.64 2.09 -17.82
N ILE A 60 10.37 1.55 -16.65
CA ILE A 60 9.59 2.23 -15.59
C ILE A 60 10.41 3.40 -15.03
N ASP A 61 11.68 3.19 -14.69
CA ASP A 61 12.53 4.23 -14.09
C ASP A 61 12.73 5.43 -15.03
N ASN A 62 12.78 5.19 -16.33
CA ASN A 62 12.81 6.24 -17.36
C ASN A 62 11.50 7.02 -17.48
N THR A 63 10.38 6.44 -17.07
CA THR A 63 9.05 7.08 -17.11
C THR A 63 8.73 7.77 -15.78
N TYR A 64 9.01 7.08 -14.69
CA TYR A 64 8.77 7.56 -13.33
C TYR A 64 9.85 6.99 -12.40
N PRO A 65 10.63 7.83 -11.71
CA PRO A 65 11.76 7.37 -10.89
C PRO A 65 11.31 6.31 -9.87
N LEU A 66 11.92 5.14 -9.89
CA LEU A 66 11.55 4.00 -9.03
C LEU A 66 11.55 4.36 -7.54
N ARG A 67 12.50 5.21 -7.12
CA ARG A 67 12.54 5.69 -5.74
C ARG A 67 11.26 6.44 -5.37
N GLU A 68 10.78 7.30 -6.23
CA GLU A 68 9.53 8.04 -5.99
C GLU A 68 8.32 7.13 -6.05
N LEU A 69 8.32 6.19 -6.99
CA LEU A 69 7.27 5.19 -7.11
C LEU A 69 7.14 4.37 -5.82
N VAL A 70 8.26 3.90 -5.25
CA VAL A 70 8.25 3.18 -3.97
C VAL A 70 7.73 4.05 -2.83
N LEU A 71 8.18 5.29 -2.74
CA LEU A 71 7.82 6.17 -1.62
C LEU A 71 6.38 6.69 -1.71
N LYS A 72 5.88 6.99 -2.92
CA LYS A 72 4.61 7.68 -3.12
C LYS A 72 3.46 6.77 -3.58
N HIS A 73 3.77 5.58 -4.13
CA HIS A 73 2.79 4.71 -4.77
C HIS A 73 2.79 3.26 -4.27
N THR A 74 3.50 2.98 -3.16
CA THR A 74 3.46 1.67 -2.47
C THR A 74 3.14 1.84 -1.00
N MET A 75 2.98 0.71 -0.31
CA MET A 75 2.79 0.70 1.15
C MET A 75 4.13 0.77 1.92
N TYR A 76 5.26 0.99 1.24
CA TYR A 76 6.58 1.10 1.87
C TYR A 76 6.61 2.05 3.09
N PRO A 77 6.02 3.28 3.06
CA PRO A 77 6.05 4.19 4.20
C PRO A 77 5.41 3.63 5.46
N GLN A 78 4.38 2.76 5.33
CA GLN A 78 3.72 2.12 6.46
C GLN A 78 4.66 1.22 7.25
N TYR A 79 5.55 0.50 6.56
CA TYR A 79 6.48 -0.45 7.17
C TYR A 79 7.82 0.20 7.54
N ALA A 80 8.33 1.05 6.67
CA ALA A 80 9.65 1.65 6.81
C ALA A 80 9.83 2.48 8.09
N ARG A 81 8.76 3.09 8.58
CA ARG A 81 8.80 3.94 9.79
C ARG A 81 9.14 3.18 11.05
N PHE A 82 8.83 1.89 11.11
CA PHE A 82 8.95 1.06 12.31
C PHE A 82 10.20 0.19 12.34
N ILE A 83 11.03 0.25 11.30
CA ILE A 83 12.27 -0.51 11.20
C ILE A 83 13.50 0.41 11.37
N PRO A 84 14.66 -0.12 11.84
CA PRO A 84 15.91 0.64 11.99
C PRO A 84 16.35 1.30 10.68
N LEU A 85 17.11 2.38 10.79
CA LEU A 85 17.54 3.20 9.65
C LEU A 85 18.23 2.38 8.55
N GLU A 86 19.16 1.51 8.91
CA GLU A 86 19.90 0.72 7.92
C GLU A 86 18.99 -0.32 7.23
N GLN A 87 18.06 -0.94 7.96
CA GLN A 87 17.07 -1.83 7.34
C GLN A 87 16.13 -1.05 6.41
N ARG A 88 15.74 0.16 6.79
CA ARG A 88 14.92 1.07 5.98
C ARG A 88 15.60 1.45 4.67
N LYS A 89 16.88 1.84 4.73
CA LYS A 89 17.68 2.15 3.54
C LYS A 89 17.86 0.92 2.64
N ASN A 90 18.20 -0.22 3.24
CA ASN A 90 18.38 -1.47 2.52
C ASN A 90 17.07 -1.94 1.85
N ALA A 91 15.95 -1.83 2.54
CA ALA A 91 14.64 -2.17 1.98
C ALA A 91 14.30 -1.28 0.76
N LEU A 92 14.54 0.03 0.85
CA LEU A 92 14.34 0.94 -0.27
C LEU A 92 15.27 0.60 -1.44
N TYR A 93 16.55 0.36 -1.16
CA TYR A 93 17.52 -0.03 -2.18
C TYR A 93 17.10 -1.30 -2.91
N LYS A 94 16.72 -2.33 -2.18
CA LYS A 94 16.27 -3.59 -2.76
C LYS A 94 15.01 -3.44 -3.61
N LEU A 95 14.02 -2.69 -3.14
CA LEU A 95 12.80 -2.42 -3.90
C LEU A 95 13.08 -1.68 -5.22
N CYS A 96 14.09 -0.82 -5.25
CA CYS A 96 14.45 -0.06 -6.46
C CYS A 96 15.36 -0.84 -7.42
N HIS A 97 16.29 -1.67 -6.90
CA HIS A 97 17.41 -2.19 -7.70
C HIS A 97 17.53 -3.71 -7.75
N GLU A 98 16.90 -4.43 -6.81
CA GLU A 98 17.07 -5.87 -6.69
C GLU A 98 15.72 -6.59 -6.73
N ASN A 99 15.77 -7.89 -7.02
CA ASN A 99 14.66 -8.78 -6.81
C ASN A 99 14.83 -9.43 -5.43
N CYS A 100 13.82 -9.32 -4.59
CA CYS A 100 13.89 -9.80 -3.22
C CYS A 100 12.59 -10.47 -2.79
N ASP A 101 12.71 -11.37 -1.81
CA ASP A 101 11.52 -11.90 -1.14
C ASP A 101 10.94 -10.82 -0.22
N MET A 102 9.74 -10.38 -0.54
CA MET A 102 9.03 -9.36 0.22
C MET A 102 8.76 -9.78 1.67
N HIS A 103 8.64 -11.09 1.94
CA HIS A 103 8.45 -11.61 3.29
C HIS A 103 9.67 -11.38 4.20
N HIS A 104 10.87 -11.34 3.61
CA HIS A 104 12.11 -11.08 4.33
C HIS A 104 12.52 -9.61 4.35
N LEU A 105 11.89 -8.78 3.53
CA LEU A 105 12.23 -7.37 3.43
C LEU A 105 11.84 -6.58 4.68
N PHE A 106 10.66 -6.91 5.21
CA PHE A 106 10.14 -6.35 6.45
C PHE A 106 9.91 -7.49 7.44
N ALA A 107 10.81 -7.66 8.40
CA ALA A 107 10.77 -8.75 9.40
C ALA A 107 9.47 -8.79 10.25
N VAL A 108 8.57 -7.85 10.02
CA VAL A 108 7.39 -7.58 10.83
C VAL A 108 6.13 -7.49 9.96
N LEU A 109 6.02 -8.34 8.94
CA LEU A 109 4.71 -8.54 8.33
C LEU A 109 3.89 -9.46 9.26
N PRO A 110 2.92 -8.95 10.03
CA PRO A 110 2.12 -9.80 10.89
C PRO A 110 1.37 -10.81 10.03
N ARG A 111 1.36 -12.05 10.48
CA ARG A 111 0.47 -13.06 9.93
C ARG A 111 -0.95 -12.62 10.22
N CYS A 112 -1.63 -12.08 9.22
CA CYS A 112 -3.06 -11.81 9.34
C CYS A 112 -3.80 -13.13 9.15
N GLU A 113 -4.50 -13.58 10.17
CA GLU A 113 -5.27 -14.83 10.14
C GLU A 113 -6.55 -14.72 9.32
N LYS A 114 -6.99 -13.48 9.04
CA LYS A 114 -8.22 -13.22 8.26
C LYS A 114 -7.87 -12.75 6.85
N GLU A 115 -8.62 -13.23 5.90
CA GLU A 115 -8.57 -12.76 4.53
C GLU A 115 -8.86 -11.25 4.51
N GLN A 116 -7.98 -10.50 3.88
CA GLN A 116 -8.11 -9.05 3.72
C GLN A 116 -8.31 -8.75 2.24
N TYR A 117 -9.21 -7.81 1.96
CA TYR A 117 -9.50 -7.34 0.61
C TYR A 117 -8.98 -5.93 0.38
N LEU A 118 -8.76 -5.57 -0.86
CA LEU A 118 -8.55 -4.17 -1.23
C LEU A 118 -9.81 -3.38 -0.90
N LYS A 119 -9.61 -2.20 -0.33
CA LYS A 119 -10.69 -1.32 0.13
C LYS A 119 -10.85 -0.13 -0.79
N TYR A 120 -12.06 0.39 -0.84
CA TYR A 120 -12.39 1.60 -1.58
C TYR A 120 -13.40 2.46 -0.84
N CYS A 121 -13.43 3.74 -1.19
CA CYS A 121 -14.46 4.69 -0.75
C CYS A 121 -15.44 4.92 -1.91
N PRO A 122 -16.76 4.73 -1.73
CA PRO A 122 -17.73 4.96 -2.79
C PRO A 122 -17.74 6.41 -3.32
N ILE A 123 -17.40 7.39 -2.47
CA ILE A 123 -17.37 8.80 -2.86
C ILE A 123 -16.09 9.08 -3.66
N CYS A 124 -14.91 8.59 -3.21
CA CYS A 124 -13.69 8.74 -4.00
C CYS A 124 -13.84 8.14 -5.40
N SER A 125 -14.40 6.93 -5.52
CA SER A 125 -14.56 6.29 -6.83
C SER A 125 -15.51 7.05 -7.76
N ARG A 126 -16.50 7.74 -7.24
CA ARG A 126 -17.34 8.66 -8.07
C ARG A 126 -16.57 9.89 -8.53
N GLU A 127 -15.80 10.51 -7.63
CA GLU A 127 -14.95 11.66 -7.95
C GLU A 127 -13.89 11.30 -8.98
N ASP A 128 -13.26 10.13 -8.83
CA ASP A 128 -12.26 9.63 -9.77
C ASP A 128 -12.86 9.47 -11.18
N ARG A 129 -14.04 8.83 -11.29
CA ARG A 129 -14.74 8.66 -12.56
C ARG A 129 -15.14 10.00 -13.19
N GLN A 130 -15.53 10.97 -12.38
CA GLN A 130 -15.83 12.33 -12.88
C GLN A 130 -14.58 13.03 -13.42
N LYS A 131 -13.43 12.82 -12.77
CA LYS A 131 -12.19 13.51 -13.11
C LYS A 131 -11.39 12.80 -14.20
N TYR A 132 -11.30 11.47 -14.12
CA TYR A 132 -10.40 10.66 -14.94
C TYR A 132 -11.12 9.68 -15.86
N ALA A 133 -12.45 9.62 -15.80
CA ALA A 133 -13.31 8.63 -16.47
C ALA A 133 -13.10 7.17 -16.02
N GLU A 134 -12.31 6.95 -14.99
CA GLU A 134 -12.07 5.64 -14.38
C GLU A 134 -11.71 5.82 -12.90
N THR A 135 -11.97 4.81 -12.06
CA THR A 135 -11.51 4.77 -10.67
C THR A 135 -10.27 3.89 -10.55
N TYR A 136 -9.55 4.04 -9.43
CA TYR A 136 -8.28 3.36 -9.18
C TYR A 136 -8.14 2.96 -7.70
N TRP A 137 -7.16 2.08 -7.41
CA TRP A 137 -6.88 1.69 -6.03
C TRP A 137 -6.09 2.77 -5.31
N HIS A 138 -6.73 3.47 -4.37
CA HIS A 138 -6.09 4.45 -3.51
C HIS A 138 -5.22 3.77 -2.46
N ARG A 139 -4.00 4.24 -2.30
CA ARG A 139 -3.04 3.75 -1.33
C ARG A 139 -3.50 3.97 0.12
N LYS A 140 -4.04 5.14 0.41
CA LYS A 140 -4.52 5.51 1.75
C LYS A 140 -5.66 4.62 2.24
N HIS A 141 -6.50 4.11 1.35
CA HIS A 141 -7.54 3.16 1.73
C HIS A 141 -6.97 1.80 2.18
N GLN A 142 -5.72 1.47 1.79
CA GLN A 142 -5.06 0.22 2.14
C GLN A 142 -4.22 0.33 3.41
N ILE A 143 -4.15 1.50 4.04
CA ILE A 143 -3.50 1.65 5.35
C ILE A 143 -4.10 0.62 6.31
N ARG A 144 -3.23 -0.07 7.05
CA ARG A 144 -3.64 -1.12 7.97
C ARG A 144 -4.63 -0.56 9.00
N ASN A 145 -5.69 -1.33 9.28
CA ASN A 145 -6.79 -0.95 10.16
C ASN A 145 -7.59 0.31 9.73
N MET A 146 -7.30 0.90 8.59
CA MET A 146 -8.13 1.96 8.04
C MET A 146 -9.53 1.40 7.72
N ARG A 147 -10.55 1.93 8.36
CA ARG A 147 -11.96 1.54 8.18
C ARG A 147 -12.81 2.66 7.60
N ILE A 148 -12.30 3.86 7.63
CA ILE A 148 -12.99 5.08 7.23
C ILE A 148 -12.13 5.81 6.22
N CYS A 149 -12.75 6.37 5.19
CA CYS A 149 -12.07 7.27 4.28
C CYS A 149 -11.68 8.57 5.02
N PRO A 150 -10.39 8.91 5.11
CA PRO A 150 -9.99 10.13 5.84
C PRO A 150 -10.53 11.40 5.19
N LYS A 151 -10.73 11.41 3.86
CA LYS A 151 -11.29 12.53 3.12
C LYS A 151 -12.80 12.70 3.33
N HIS A 152 -13.57 11.61 3.20
CA HIS A 152 -15.03 11.67 3.13
C HIS A 152 -15.74 11.24 4.42
N LYS A 153 -14.98 10.81 5.44
CA LYS A 153 -15.53 10.36 6.74
C LYS A 153 -16.62 9.30 6.60
N CYS A 154 -16.54 8.50 5.55
CA CYS A 154 -17.45 7.39 5.31
C CYS A 154 -16.72 6.05 5.43
N ARG A 155 -17.48 4.99 5.71
CA ARG A 155 -16.95 3.63 5.86
C ARG A 155 -16.37 3.15 4.52
N LEU A 156 -15.13 2.65 4.55
CA LEU A 156 -14.54 1.95 3.43
C LEU A 156 -15.24 0.61 3.20
N ARG A 157 -15.35 0.22 1.94
CA ARG A 157 -15.94 -1.05 1.50
C ARG A 157 -14.84 -2.02 1.08
N ASP A 158 -15.10 -3.30 1.32
CA ASP A 158 -14.27 -4.39 0.82
C ASP A 158 -14.68 -4.71 -0.62
N SER A 159 -13.70 -4.78 -1.51
CA SER A 159 -13.96 -5.01 -2.94
C SER A 159 -14.14 -6.49 -3.32
N GLY A 160 -13.84 -7.42 -2.42
CA GLY A 160 -13.72 -8.84 -2.73
C GLY A 160 -12.40 -9.24 -3.43
N VAL A 161 -11.54 -8.27 -3.77
CA VAL A 161 -10.20 -8.55 -4.34
C VAL A 161 -9.23 -8.79 -3.19
N PRO A 162 -8.67 -10.01 -3.01
CA PRO A 162 -7.78 -10.32 -1.91
C PRO A 162 -6.56 -9.40 -1.89
N ALA A 163 -6.27 -8.76 -0.76
CA ALA A 163 -5.10 -7.88 -0.62
C ALA A 163 -3.78 -8.67 -0.70
N LYS A 164 -3.76 -9.88 -0.14
CA LYS A 164 -2.67 -10.85 -0.29
C LYS A 164 -3.09 -11.87 -1.34
N SER A 165 -2.43 -11.84 -2.49
CA SER A 165 -2.73 -12.77 -3.57
C SER A 165 -1.91 -14.03 -3.42
N MET A 166 -2.58 -15.18 -3.36
CA MET A 166 -1.94 -16.49 -3.53
C MET A 166 -2.21 -17.11 -4.91
N SER A 167 -3.11 -16.56 -5.72
CA SER A 167 -3.58 -17.28 -6.91
C SER A 167 -4.07 -16.45 -8.09
N LEU A 168 -4.03 -15.12 -8.04
CA LEU A 168 -4.49 -14.34 -9.19
C LEU A 168 -3.29 -13.90 -10.05
N TYR A 169 -3.07 -14.62 -11.14
CA TYR A 169 -2.07 -14.30 -12.18
C TYR A 169 -2.50 -13.13 -13.07
N SER A 170 -3.29 -12.20 -12.55
CA SER A 170 -3.79 -11.06 -13.30
C SER A 170 -3.91 -9.83 -12.43
N PHE A 171 -3.79 -8.67 -13.06
CA PHE A 171 -4.17 -7.41 -12.44
C PHE A 171 -5.69 -7.28 -12.47
N VAL A 172 -6.27 -6.92 -11.34
CA VAL A 172 -7.69 -6.58 -11.22
C VAL A 172 -7.78 -5.07 -11.01
N THR A 173 -8.35 -4.36 -11.97
CA THR A 173 -8.51 -2.91 -11.86
C THR A 173 -9.66 -2.56 -10.93
N ALA A 174 -9.58 -1.38 -10.32
CA ALA A 174 -10.67 -0.87 -9.48
C ALA A 174 -11.96 -0.67 -10.29
N GLU A 175 -11.83 -0.23 -11.56
CA GLU A 175 -12.97 0.02 -12.43
C GLU A 175 -13.77 -1.26 -12.77
N GLU A 176 -13.10 -2.43 -12.82
CA GLU A 176 -13.77 -3.71 -13.10
C GLU A 176 -14.66 -4.19 -11.95
N VAL A 177 -14.33 -3.84 -10.70
CA VAL A 177 -14.97 -4.46 -9.52
C VAL A 177 -15.75 -3.48 -8.65
N ILE A 178 -15.43 -2.18 -8.71
CA ILE A 178 -16.14 -1.19 -7.89
C ILE A 178 -17.44 -0.78 -8.59
N PRO A 179 -18.60 -0.92 -7.92
CA PRO A 179 -19.89 -0.53 -8.50
C PRO A 179 -19.91 0.93 -8.94
N GLY A 180 -20.64 1.22 -10.02
CA GLY A 180 -20.82 2.59 -10.50
C GLY A 180 -21.61 3.48 -9.56
N ILE A 181 -22.60 2.89 -8.87
CA ILE A 181 -23.47 3.57 -7.89
C ILE A 181 -23.49 2.72 -6.62
N GLU A 182 -23.08 3.31 -5.53
CA GLU A 182 -23.14 2.72 -4.22
C GLU A 182 -23.36 3.78 -3.15
N GLU A 183 -24.17 3.45 -2.13
CA GLU A 183 -24.40 4.33 -1.00
C GLU A 183 -23.19 4.39 -0.08
N SER A 184 -22.84 5.59 0.35
CA SER A 184 -21.82 5.84 1.35
C SER A 184 -22.43 5.84 2.74
N LEU A 185 -21.85 5.10 3.69
CA LEU A 185 -22.24 5.15 5.09
C LEU A 185 -21.36 6.17 5.81
N SER A 186 -21.95 7.29 6.20
CA SER A 186 -21.30 8.29 7.06
C SER A 186 -20.93 7.70 8.42
N VAL A 187 -19.83 8.14 8.97
CA VAL A 187 -19.34 7.75 10.29
C VAL A 187 -19.16 9.01 11.13
N ASP A 188 -19.89 9.06 12.27
CA ASP A 188 -19.88 10.21 13.16
C ASP A 188 -19.10 9.94 14.47
N ASP A 189 -18.45 8.78 14.59
CA ASP A 189 -17.62 8.42 15.74
C ASP A 189 -16.31 9.24 15.74
N PRO A 190 -16.13 10.17 16.70
CA PRO A 190 -14.98 11.07 16.73
C PRO A 190 -13.65 10.33 16.86
N LEU A 191 -13.63 9.19 17.57
CA LEU A 191 -12.41 8.42 17.78
C LEU A 191 -11.95 7.75 16.47
N GLN A 192 -12.89 7.18 15.73
CA GLN A 192 -12.58 6.57 14.45
C GLN A 192 -12.14 7.62 13.40
N ILE A 193 -12.76 8.79 13.41
CA ILE A 193 -12.38 9.91 12.54
C ILE A 193 -10.96 10.38 12.88
N ALA A 194 -10.69 10.64 14.16
CA ALA A 194 -9.38 11.08 14.63
C ALA A 194 -8.28 10.04 14.30
N PHE A 195 -8.57 8.75 14.44
CA PHE A 195 -7.66 7.68 14.04
C PHE A 195 -7.36 7.71 12.53
N ALA A 196 -8.39 7.87 11.69
CA ALA A 196 -8.21 7.90 10.25
C ALA A 196 -7.37 9.10 9.79
N GLU A 197 -7.62 10.28 10.35
CA GLU A 197 -6.86 11.50 10.07
C GLU A 197 -5.41 11.39 10.55
N TYR A 198 -5.19 10.87 11.74
CA TYR A 198 -3.86 10.64 12.27
C TYR A 198 -3.07 9.62 11.44
N ALA A 199 -3.70 8.50 11.09
CA ALA A 199 -3.08 7.45 10.27
C ALA A 199 -2.71 7.98 8.87
N GLU A 200 -3.59 8.77 8.24
CA GLU A 200 -3.29 9.45 6.99
C GLU A 200 -2.11 10.42 7.14
N HIS A 201 -2.14 11.28 8.15
CA HIS A 201 -1.07 12.25 8.41
C HIS A 201 0.28 11.56 8.61
N VAL A 202 0.32 10.49 9.42
CA VAL A 202 1.54 9.70 9.61
C VAL A 202 1.99 9.06 8.32
N PHE A 203 1.06 8.51 7.54
CA PHE A 203 1.38 7.84 6.27
C PHE A 203 1.96 8.80 5.22
N ASP A 204 1.44 10.02 5.13
CA ASP A 204 1.88 11.06 4.18
C ASP A 204 3.17 11.77 4.62
N SER A 205 3.50 11.72 5.92
CA SER A 205 4.73 12.34 6.41
C SER A 205 5.95 11.72 5.73
N PRO A 206 7.01 12.47 5.42
CA PRO A 206 8.22 11.93 4.82
C PRO A 206 8.86 10.82 5.65
N VAL A 207 9.35 9.77 5.00
CA VAL A 207 10.15 8.74 5.67
C VAL A 207 11.55 9.31 5.94
N ASP A 208 11.96 9.31 7.21
CA ASP A 208 13.28 9.83 7.60
C ASP A 208 14.38 8.80 7.25
N PHE A 209 15.35 9.22 6.45
CA PHE A 209 16.52 8.42 6.05
C PHE A 209 17.83 8.95 6.67
N VAL A 210 17.75 9.84 7.64
CA VAL A 210 18.90 10.48 8.28
C VAL A 210 19.03 10.04 9.73
N ARG A 211 17.92 10.06 10.47
CA ARG A 211 17.92 9.78 11.90
C ARG A 211 17.50 8.35 12.18
N ASP A 212 18.27 7.68 13.01
CA ASP A 212 17.90 6.38 13.58
C ASP A 212 17.14 6.59 14.89
N ILE A 213 15.90 7.08 14.77
CA ILE A 213 15.01 7.19 15.91
C ILE A 213 14.19 5.91 15.98
N PRO A 214 14.41 5.04 16.95
CA PRO A 214 13.63 3.85 17.13
C PRO A 214 12.23 4.24 17.61
N ILE A 215 11.26 4.23 16.69
CA ILE A 215 9.84 4.55 17.00
C ILE A 215 9.33 3.64 18.13
N SER A 216 9.80 2.39 18.20
CA SER A 216 9.51 1.49 19.31
C SER A 216 9.93 2.06 20.66
N ALA A 217 11.09 2.73 20.75
CA ALA A 217 11.53 3.37 21.97
C ALA A 217 10.67 4.61 22.33
N ILE A 218 10.28 5.39 21.33
CA ILE A 218 9.37 6.54 21.54
C ILE A 218 8.02 6.06 22.07
N LEU A 219 7.44 5.04 21.45
CA LEU A 219 6.19 4.44 21.91
C LEU A 219 6.31 3.85 23.30
N TYR A 220 7.42 3.14 23.58
CA TYR A 220 7.71 2.61 24.91
C TYR A 220 7.75 3.74 25.97
N HIS A 221 8.50 4.81 25.71
CA HIS A 221 8.62 5.93 26.63
C HIS A 221 7.28 6.67 26.80
N GLY A 222 6.52 6.85 25.73
CA GLY A 222 5.20 7.50 25.80
C GLY A 222 4.15 6.68 26.56
N MET A 223 4.33 5.35 26.63
CA MET A 223 3.39 4.44 27.30
C MET A 223 3.85 3.94 28.67
N LYS A 224 5.09 4.22 29.07
CA LYS A 224 5.76 3.62 30.23
C LYS A 224 4.97 3.73 31.53
N ASP A 225 4.30 4.85 31.78
CA ASP A 225 3.57 5.13 33.03
C ASP A 225 2.03 5.12 32.82
N THR A 226 1.57 4.48 31.76
CA THR A 226 0.14 4.37 31.45
C THR A 226 -0.41 2.98 31.78
N GLU A 227 -1.74 2.87 31.87
CA GLU A 227 -2.46 1.59 32.05
C GLU A 227 -2.18 0.54 30.95
N TYR A 228 -1.63 0.96 29.82
CA TYR A 228 -1.29 0.10 28.69
C TYR A 228 0.02 -0.68 28.88
N MET A 229 0.80 -0.37 29.94
CA MET A 229 2.03 -1.08 30.28
C MET A 229 1.82 -2.00 31.48
N LYS A 230 2.45 -3.19 31.45
CA LYS A 230 2.51 -4.09 32.61
C LYS A 230 3.63 -3.66 33.54
N SER A 231 3.52 -4.00 34.84
CA SER A 231 4.56 -3.76 35.83
C SER A 231 5.92 -4.39 35.49
N THR A 232 5.94 -5.40 34.62
CA THR A 232 7.15 -6.06 34.11
C THR A 232 7.85 -5.29 32.98
N GLY A 233 7.37 -4.10 32.60
CA GLY A 233 7.88 -3.34 31.47
C GLY A 233 7.42 -3.85 30.08
N ASN A 234 6.65 -4.93 30.04
CA ASN A 234 6.04 -5.41 28.80
C ASN A 234 4.67 -4.76 28.56
N SER A 235 4.45 -4.24 27.39
CA SER A 235 3.15 -3.67 27.01
C SER A 235 2.05 -4.74 27.04
N ARG A 236 0.87 -4.40 27.58
CA ARG A 236 -0.33 -5.24 27.46
C ARG A 236 -0.84 -5.30 26.02
N TYR A 237 -0.54 -4.28 25.23
CA TYR A 237 -1.07 -4.07 23.87
C TYR A 237 0.01 -3.76 22.82
N MET A 238 1.32 -3.77 23.18
CA MET A 238 2.39 -3.46 22.23
C MET A 238 2.40 -4.40 21.03
N THR A 239 2.04 -5.67 21.23
CA THR A 239 1.83 -6.60 20.13
C THR A 239 0.70 -6.16 19.20
N CYS A 240 -0.34 -5.50 19.71
CA CYS A 240 -1.41 -4.95 18.89
C CYS A 240 -1.02 -3.62 18.22
N LEU A 241 -0.32 -2.73 18.91
CA LEU A 241 -0.01 -1.38 18.40
C LEU A 241 1.17 -1.33 17.43
N LEU A 242 2.14 -2.25 17.57
CA LEU A 242 3.30 -2.33 16.65
C LEU A 242 3.03 -3.26 15.46
N TYR A 243 2.04 -4.16 15.57
CA TYR A 243 1.76 -5.18 14.57
C TYR A 243 0.34 -5.09 13.99
N THR A 244 -0.48 -4.20 14.45
CA THR A 244 -1.75 -3.82 13.85
C THR A 244 -1.64 -2.52 13.10
#